data_a17f338b317973ca3ad17de595ad94ad
#
_entry.id   a17f338b317973ca3ad17de595ad94ad
#
_cell.length_a   1.000
_cell.length_b   1.000
_cell.length_c   1.000
_cell.angle_alpha   90.00
_cell.angle_beta   90.00
_cell.angle_gamma   90.00
#
_symmetry.space_group_name_H-M   'P 1'
#
loop_
_entity.id
_entity.type
_entity.pdbx_description
1 polymer ?
#
loop_
_entity_poly.entity_id
_entity_poly.type
_entity_poly.pdbx_seq_one_letter_code
_entity_poly.pdbx_strand_id
1 'polypeptide(L)'
;LWSVDNPSEFGIVGLSKQPSGNLDPTLAEGYICKFLEKPKPEEAFSNLINAGLYIIEPEVMDLIPTGEKYDFSKQLFPDILSRGWKIYAKKVEGIWFDVGHPFELLNAQLALIQNSQNLPFPMPDGEILPDGSFISSSASVSGHIERSIVLDGASVSGAAVDSVLMSGSRVDGVSESSIIGENTIVKSKIFKCVIADNLVIEVDHQDERIS
;
A
#
# COMPACT_ATOMS: atom_id res chain seq x y z
N LEU A 1 9.71 4.72 10.38
CA LEU A 1 8.81 5.84 10.12
C LEU A 1 8.76 6.18 8.63
N TRP A 2 7.68 6.80 8.18
CA TRP A 2 7.52 7.38 6.85
C TRP A 2 7.02 8.82 6.96
N SER A 3 7.21 9.63 5.92
CA SER A 3 6.71 11.01 5.89
C SER A 3 5.56 11.12 4.91
N VAL A 4 4.43 11.69 5.34
CA VAL A 4 3.23 11.91 4.52
C VAL A 4 2.79 13.37 4.59
N ASP A 5 2.06 13.82 3.56
CA ASP A 5 1.51 15.18 3.54
C ASP A 5 0.28 15.30 4.45
N ASN A 6 -0.57 14.28 4.48
CA ASN A 6 -1.74 14.23 5.36
C ASN A 6 -1.62 13.08 6.37
N PRO A 7 -1.28 13.35 7.63
CA PRO A 7 -1.08 12.31 8.64
C PRO A 7 -2.34 11.86 9.38
N SER A 8 -3.52 12.41 9.09
CA SER A 8 -4.74 12.20 9.89
C SER A 8 -5.27 10.75 9.87
N GLU A 9 -4.86 9.94 8.91
CA GLU A 9 -5.26 8.53 8.82
C GLU A 9 -4.28 7.57 9.50
N PHE A 10 -3.19 8.08 10.07
CA PHE A 10 -2.07 7.30 10.58
C PHE A 10 -1.75 7.62 12.04
N GLY A 11 -0.96 6.76 12.67
CA GLY A 11 -0.32 7.08 13.94
C GLY A 11 0.89 8.01 13.71
N ILE A 12 0.85 9.21 14.25
CA ILE A 12 1.95 10.18 14.15
C ILE A 12 2.96 10.03 15.27
N VAL A 13 4.22 10.28 14.94
CA VAL A 13 5.34 10.09 15.85
C VAL A 13 6.14 11.38 16.03
N GLY A 14 6.38 11.74 17.27
CA GLY A 14 7.28 12.82 17.65
C GLY A 14 8.62 12.28 18.15
N LEU A 15 9.71 12.81 17.63
CA LEU A 15 11.07 12.38 17.96
C LEU A 15 11.78 13.37 18.89
N SER A 16 12.73 12.83 19.67
CA SER A 16 13.65 13.58 20.51
C SER A 16 15.06 12.97 20.44
N LYS A 17 16.08 13.77 20.73
CA LYS A 17 17.48 13.32 20.74
C LYS A 17 17.80 12.37 21.90
N GLN A 18 17.02 12.44 22.95
CA GLN A 18 17.24 11.64 24.16
C GLN A 18 15.90 11.03 24.62
N PRO A 19 15.91 9.88 25.32
CA PRO A 19 14.70 9.33 25.92
C PRO A 19 13.99 10.38 26.80
N SER A 20 12.69 10.49 26.67
CA SER A 20 11.87 11.48 27.38
C SER A 20 12.27 12.95 27.16
N GLY A 21 12.98 13.23 26.07
CA GLY A 21 13.35 14.58 25.67
C GLY A 21 12.20 15.36 25.03
N ASN A 22 12.45 16.64 24.74
CA ASN A 22 11.49 17.47 24.02
C ASN A 22 11.43 17.10 22.55
N LEU A 23 10.23 17.23 21.96
CA LEU A 23 9.98 17.04 20.54
C LEU A 23 10.90 17.96 19.71
N ASP A 24 11.60 17.35 18.75
CA ASP A 24 12.41 18.03 17.77
C ASP A 24 11.92 17.63 16.36
N PRO A 25 11.16 18.49 15.67
CA PRO A 25 10.55 18.15 14.38
C PRO A 25 11.54 18.04 13.22
N THR A 26 12.82 18.35 13.46
CA THR A 26 13.88 18.27 12.43
C THR A 26 14.53 16.90 12.33
N LEU A 27 14.21 15.99 13.28
CA LEU A 27 14.83 14.68 13.35
C LEU A 27 14.21 13.71 12.33
N ALA A 28 15.07 12.95 11.64
CA ALA A 28 14.69 11.80 10.84
C ALA A 28 14.83 10.48 11.61
N GLU A 29 15.55 10.48 12.74
CA GLU A 29 15.70 9.34 13.65
C GLU A 29 15.91 9.83 15.08
N GLY A 30 15.49 9.01 16.06
CA GLY A 30 15.61 9.35 17.48
C GLY A 30 14.68 8.55 18.35
N TYR A 31 14.56 8.97 19.61
CA TYR A 31 13.65 8.36 20.56
C TYR A 31 12.23 8.91 20.37
N ILE A 32 11.23 8.03 20.39
CA ILE A 32 9.84 8.46 20.37
C ILE A 32 9.54 9.11 21.73
N CYS A 33 9.16 10.38 21.71
CA CYS A 33 8.73 11.12 22.89
C CYS A 33 7.21 11.41 22.89
N LYS A 34 6.58 11.27 21.74
CA LYS A 34 5.13 11.47 21.58
C LYS A 34 4.57 10.58 20.49
N PHE A 35 3.41 10.00 20.72
CA PHE A 35 2.67 9.19 19.76
C PHE A 35 1.19 9.56 19.84
N LEU A 36 0.54 9.68 18.67
CA LEU A 36 -0.90 9.94 18.61
C LEU A 36 -1.48 9.24 17.37
N GLU A 37 -2.46 8.37 17.60
CA GLU A 37 -3.14 7.63 16.56
C GLU A 37 -4.27 8.45 15.95
N LYS A 38 -4.28 8.58 14.61
CA LYS A 38 -5.30 9.28 13.81
C LYS A 38 -5.67 10.64 14.38
N PRO A 39 -4.71 11.60 14.41
CA PRO A 39 -4.96 12.92 14.96
C PRO A 39 -5.95 13.71 14.10
N LYS A 40 -6.68 14.62 14.72
CA LYS A 40 -7.31 15.68 13.95
C LYS A 40 -6.24 16.60 13.37
N PRO A 41 -6.53 17.31 12.26
CA PRO A 41 -5.54 18.20 11.63
C PRO A 41 -4.88 19.20 12.60
N GLU A 42 -5.66 19.76 13.52
CA GLU A 42 -5.19 20.72 14.55
C GLU A 42 -4.34 20.07 15.66
N GLU A 43 -4.37 18.76 15.80
CA GLU A 43 -3.62 18.01 16.80
C GLU A 43 -2.31 17.45 16.23
N ALA A 44 -2.14 17.52 14.91
CA ALA A 44 -0.97 16.98 14.23
C ALA A 44 0.30 17.78 14.57
N PHE A 45 1.22 17.14 15.25
CA PHE A 45 2.51 17.72 15.65
C PHE A 45 3.68 17.23 14.80
N SER A 46 3.43 16.30 13.87
CA SER A 46 4.45 15.68 13.02
C SER A 46 3.80 15.10 11.75
N ASN A 47 4.55 15.12 10.65
CA ASN A 47 4.23 14.39 9.42
C ASN A 47 4.93 13.03 9.34
N LEU A 48 5.70 12.66 10.37
CA LEU A 48 6.26 11.32 10.49
C LEU A 48 5.22 10.37 11.06
N ILE A 49 4.93 9.33 10.30
CA ILE A 49 3.95 8.31 10.65
C ILE A 49 4.60 6.98 11.00
N ASN A 50 3.88 6.18 11.72
CA ASN A 50 4.17 4.78 11.94
C ASN A 50 4.03 3.99 10.63
N ALA A 51 5.13 3.50 10.08
CA ALA A 51 5.18 2.79 8.80
C ALA A 51 4.88 1.27 8.92
N GLY A 52 4.52 0.77 10.11
CA GLY A 52 4.15 -0.64 10.31
C GLY A 52 5.33 -1.62 10.36
N LEU A 53 6.57 -1.15 10.41
CA LEU A 53 7.76 -1.99 10.45
C LEU A 53 8.47 -1.87 11.81
N TYR A 54 8.61 -2.98 12.54
CA TYR A 54 9.12 -3.00 13.90
C TYR A 54 10.17 -4.08 14.12
N ILE A 55 11.16 -3.76 14.97
CA ILE A 55 12.03 -4.72 15.62
C ILE A 55 11.75 -4.59 17.12
N ILE A 56 11.33 -5.68 17.73
CA ILE A 56 10.79 -5.70 19.10
C ILE A 56 11.62 -6.64 19.95
N GLU A 57 12.04 -6.17 21.13
CA GLU A 57 12.68 -7.03 22.13
C GLU A 57 11.66 -8.05 22.68
N PRO A 58 12.07 -9.30 22.95
CA PRO A 58 11.15 -10.35 23.41
C PRO A 58 10.30 -9.95 24.62
N GLU A 59 10.87 -9.22 25.56
CA GLU A 59 10.19 -8.79 26.79
C GLU A 59 8.98 -7.87 26.53
N VAL A 60 8.96 -7.19 25.39
CA VAL A 60 7.81 -6.35 24.98
C VAL A 60 6.60 -7.22 24.65
N MET A 61 6.83 -8.44 24.16
CA MET A 61 5.74 -9.38 23.84
C MET A 61 4.99 -9.84 25.09
N ASP A 62 5.63 -9.82 26.26
CA ASP A 62 4.99 -10.17 27.56
C ASP A 62 3.95 -9.13 27.98
N LEU A 63 3.94 -7.94 27.37
CA LEU A 63 2.93 -6.91 27.61
C LEU A 63 1.62 -7.18 26.84
N ILE A 64 1.63 -8.08 25.89
CA ILE A 64 0.48 -8.36 25.04
C ILE A 64 -0.36 -9.47 25.69
N PRO A 65 -1.62 -9.19 26.07
CA PRO A 65 -2.48 -10.20 26.67
C PRO A 65 -2.76 -11.36 25.71
N THR A 66 -2.66 -12.59 26.19
CA THR A 66 -2.95 -13.77 25.39
C THR A 66 -4.45 -13.90 25.14
N GLY A 67 -4.83 -14.09 23.87
CA GLY A 67 -6.21 -14.34 23.47
C GLY A 67 -7.09 -13.09 23.38
N GLU A 68 -6.52 -11.90 23.51
CA GLU A 68 -7.24 -10.63 23.38
C GLU A 68 -6.80 -9.88 22.12
N LYS A 69 -7.71 -9.06 21.56
CA LYS A 69 -7.36 -8.13 20.48
C LYS A 69 -6.54 -6.99 21.10
N TYR A 70 -5.30 -6.85 20.65
CA TYR A 70 -4.38 -5.85 21.14
C TYR A 70 -3.73 -5.09 20.00
N ASP A 71 -3.89 -3.77 19.98
CA ASP A 71 -3.43 -2.89 18.91
C ASP A 71 -2.11 -2.22 19.34
N PHE A 72 -1.10 -2.31 18.49
CA PHE A 72 0.23 -1.74 18.77
C PHE A 72 0.18 -0.22 18.93
N SER A 73 -0.53 0.46 18.04
CA SER A 73 -0.59 1.92 18.04
C SER A 73 -1.41 2.50 19.18
N LYS A 74 -2.52 1.82 19.51
CA LYS A 74 -3.47 2.32 20.54
C LYS A 74 -3.15 1.85 21.95
N GLN A 75 -2.45 0.73 22.08
CA GLN A 75 -2.23 0.08 23.38
C GLN A 75 -0.75 -0.15 23.67
N LEU A 76 -0.02 -0.89 22.82
CA LEU A 76 1.34 -1.30 23.12
C LEU A 76 2.31 -0.11 23.21
N PHE A 77 2.36 0.76 22.22
CA PHE A 77 3.31 1.88 22.23
C PHE A 77 3.03 2.89 23.33
N PRO A 78 1.78 3.30 23.62
CA PRO A 78 1.47 4.10 24.80
C PRO A 78 1.87 3.41 26.12
N ASP A 79 1.65 2.10 26.27
CA ASP A 79 2.05 1.36 27.46
C ASP A 79 3.58 1.33 27.66
N ILE A 80 4.33 1.04 26.60
CA ILE A 80 5.80 1.09 26.59
C ILE A 80 6.29 2.47 27.06
N LEU A 81 5.76 3.55 26.47
CA LEU A 81 6.16 4.91 26.82
C LEU A 81 5.77 5.27 28.26
N SER A 82 4.58 4.84 28.74
CA SER A 82 4.12 5.09 30.11
C SER A 82 5.01 4.42 31.18
N ARG A 83 5.60 3.27 30.83
CA ARG A 83 6.57 2.54 31.66
C ARG A 83 7.96 3.17 31.66
N GLY A 84 8.17 4.23 30.88
CA GLY A 84 9.49 4.85 30.69
C GLY A 84 10.46 3.99 29.86
N TRP A 85 9.96 2.98 29.15
CA TRP A 85 10.76 2.20 28.23
C TRP A 85 11.03 3.01 26.96
N LYS A 86 12.09 2.63 26.24
CA LYS A 86 12.58 3.40 25.11
C LYS A 86 12.06 2.80 23.81
N ILE A 87 11.50 3.63 22.95
CA ILE A 87 11.23 3.29 21.56
C ILE A 87 12.14 4.17 20.72
N TYR A 88 13.00 3.55 19.92
CA TYR A 88 13.81 4.26 18.92
C TYR A 88 13.18 4.11 17.56
N ALA A 89 13.15 5.17 16.78
CA ALA A 89 12.55 5.15 15.46
C ALA A 89 13.43 5.85 14.44
N LYS A 90 13.36 5.37 13.21
CA LYS A 90 14.11 5.91 12.07
C LYS A 90 13.18 6.03 10.87
N LYS A 91 13.26 7.15 10.16
CA LYS A 91 12.63 7.31 8.85
C LYS A 91 13.32 6.37 7.86
N VAL A 92 12.52 5.56 7.18
CA VAL A 92 13.00 4.71 6.09
C VAL A 92 13.00 5.47 4.77
N GLU A 93 13.88 5.06 3.87
CA GLU A 93 14.00 5.57 2.52
C GLU A 93 13.48 4.52 1.53
N GLY A 94 13.23 4.92 0.29
CA GLY A 94 12.78 4.05 -0.78
C GLY A 94 11.30 4.21 -1.11
N ILE A 95 10.59 3.11 -1.27
CA ILE A 95 9.18 3.07 -1.65
C ILE A 95 8.36 2.51 -0.48
N TRP A 96 7.34 3.23 -0.08
CA TRP A 96 6.39 2.79 0.93
C TRP A 96 4.96 3.15 0.51
N PHE A 97 4.05 2.19 0.60
CA PHE A 97 2.62 2.38 0.39
C PHE A 97 1.83 1.66 1.47
N ASP A 98 0.78 2.28 1.95
CA ASP A 98 -0.27 1.61 2.71
C ASP A 98 -1.29 1.03 1.73
N VAL A 99 -1.14 -0.25 1.38
CA VAL A 99 -2.04 -0.95 0.45
C VAL A 99 -3.33 -1.39 1.18
N GLY A 100 -3.88 -0.51 2.00
CA GLY A 100 -5.15 -0.71 2.71
C GLY A 100 -6.40 -0.50 1.83
N HIS A 101 -6.24 0.17 0.70
CA HIS A 101 -7.28 0.38 -0.29
C HIS A 101 -6.90 -0.25 -1.63
N PRO A 102 -7.82 -0.96 -2.32
CA PRO A 102 -7.49 -1.67 -3.56
C PRO A 102 -6.78 -0.82 -4.64
N PHE A 103 -7.17 0.44 -4.79
CA PHE A 103 -6.55 1.31 -5.79
C PHE A 103 -5.11 1.74 -5.46
N GLU A 104 -4.69 1.64 -4.20
CA GLU A 104 -3.29 1.81 -3.84
C GLU A 104 -2.39 0.68 -4.35
N LEU A 105 -2.99 -0.47 -4.68
CA LEU A 105 -2.27 -1.58 -5.32
C LEU A 105 -1.68 -1.17 -6.67
N LEU A 106 -2.46 -0.49 -7.53
CA LEU A 106 -1.98 0.01 -8.81
C LEU A 106 -0.84 1.02 -8.62
N ASN A 107 -1.04 2.00 -7.73
CA ASN A 107 -0.03 3.01 -7.44
C ASN A 107 1.28 2.39 -6.93
N ALA A 108 1.18 1.42 -6.03
CA ALA A 108 2.33 0.69 -5.50
C ALA A 108 3.08 -0.10 -6.61
N GLN A 109 2.35 -0.79 -7.47
CA GLN A 109 2.93 -1.55 -8.58
C GLN A 109 3.61 -0.64 -9.60
N LEU A 110 2.98 0.47 -10.00
CA LEU A 110 3.59 1.45 -10.90
C LEU A 110 4.86 2.06 -10.31
N ALA A 111 4.86 2.38 -9.02
CA ALA A 111 6.04 2.89 -8.34
C ALA A 111 7.18 1.84 -8.29
N LEU A 112 6.88 0.56 -8.10
CA LEU A 112 7.87 -0.52 -8.18
C LEU A 112 8.47 -0.61 -9.60
N ILE A 113 7.65 -0.55 -10.63
CA ILE A 113 8.10 -0.60 -12.03
C ILE A 113 9.01 0.58 -12.35
N GLN A 114 8.62 1.80 -11.98
CA GLN A 114 9.42 3.01 -12.16
C GLN A 114 10.78 2.97 -11.46
N ASN A 115 10.87 2.23 -10.35
CA ASN A 115 12.08 2.06 -9.56
C ASN A 115 12.74 0.69 -9.73
N SER A 116 12.38 -0.06 -10.76
CA SER A 116 12.81 -1.46 -10.99
C SER A 116 14.33 -1.66 -10.92
N GLN A 117 15.09 -0.68 -11.37
CA GLN A 117 16.57 -0.69 -11.34
C GLN A 117 17.17 -0.67 -9.91
N ASN A 118 16.42 -0.20 -8.93
CA ASN A 118 16.86 -0.02 -7.54
C ASN A 118 16.26 -1.05 -6.59
N LEU A 119 15.46 -2.00 -7.09
CA LEU A 119 14.85 -3.02 -6.25
C LEU A 119 15.88 -4.08 -5.83
N PRO A 120 15.83 -4.58 -4.59
CA PRO A 120 16.72 -5.62 -4.09
C PRO A 120 16.37 -7.05 -4.60
N PHE A 121 15.41 -7.15 -5.49
CA PHE A 121 14.92 -8.42 -6.08
C PHE A 121 14.67 -8.22 -7.58
N PRO A 122 14.74 -9.28 -8.39
CA PRO A 122 14.45 -9.19 -9.82
C PRO A 122 12.96 -8.88 -10.06
N MET A 123 12.69 -8.13 -11.12
CA MET A 123 11.34 -7.97 -11.63
C MET A 123 10.84 -9.29 -12.24
N PRO A 124 9.52 -9.55 -12.24
CA PRO A 124 8.93 -10.62 -13.02
C PRO A 124 9.27 -10.51 -14.51
N ASP A 125 9.28 -11.64 -15.23
CA ASP A 125 9.49 -11.64 -16.65
C ASP A 125 8.36 -10.90 -17.39
N GLY A 126 8.71 -9.91 -18.18
CA GLY A 126 7.74 -9.10 -18.88
C GLY A 126 8.34 -7.87 -19.55
N GLU A 127 7.48 -7.07 -20.15
CA GLU A 127 7.81 -5.81 -20.82
C GLU A 127 7.28 -4.63 -20.02
N ILE A 128 8.11 -3.60 -19.86
CA ILE A 128 7.70 -2.31 -19.30
C ILE A 128 7.57 -1.33 -20.47
N LEU A 129 6.38 -0.77 -20.64
CA LEU A 129 6.11 0.20 -21.68
C LEU A 129 6.53 1.63 -21.27
N PRO A 130 6.68 2.57 -22.22
CA PRO A 130 7.10 3.94 -21.93
C PRO A 130 6.17 4.72 -20.99
N ASP A 131 4.90 4.36 -20.91
CA ASP A 131 3.89 4.95 -20.02
C ASP A 131 3.91 4.37 -18.59
N GLY A 132 4.80 3.40 -18.33
CA GLY A 132 4.92 2.67 -17.06
C GLY A 132 4.02 1.45 -16.94
N SER A 133 3.27 1.09 -17.99
CA SER A 133 2.52 -0.17 -18.00
C SER A 133 3.48 -1.38 -17.96
N PHE A 134 3.04 -2.46 -17.30
CA PHE A 134 3.75 -3.73 -17.29
C PHE A 134 2.91 -4.82 -17.95
N ILE A 135 3.54 -5.59 -18.83
CA ILE A 135 2.93 -6.76 -19.49
C ILE A 135 3.80 -7.99 -19.18
N SER A 136 3.24 -8.97 -18.45
CA SER A 136 3.93 -10.25 -18.25
C SER A 136 4.24 -10.92 -19.59
N SER A 137 5.38 -11.63 -19.65
CA SER A 137 5.79 -12.39 -20.84
C SER A 137 4.81 -13.48 -21.26
N SER A 138 3.96 -13.96 -20.35
CA SER A 138 2.90 -14.94 -20.61
C SER A 138 1.53 -14.30 -20.94
N ALA A 139 1.41 -12.97 -20.87
CA ALA A 139 0.20 -12.25 -21.19
C ALA A 139 0.03 -12.01 -22.68
N SER A 140 -1.18 -11.72 -23.13
CA SER A 140 -1.50 -11.42 -24.54
C SER A 140 -2.27 -10.12 -24.67
N VAL A 141 -1.66 -9.12 -25.31
CA VAL A 141 -2.29 -7.82 -25.55
C VAL A 141 -2.42 -7.56 -27.04
N SER A 142 -3.64 -7.47 -27.52
CA SER A 142 -3.97 -7.05 -28.90
C SER A 142 -4.78 -5.76 -28.94
N GLY A 143 -5.32 -5.34 -27.79
CA GLY A 143 -6.08 -4.11 -27.59
C GLY A 143 -5.22 -2.94 -27.10
N HIS A 144 -5.87 -1.99 -26.44
CA HIS A 144 -5.21 -0.81 -25.88
C HIS A 144 -4.89 -0.99 -24.39
N ILE A 145 -3.68 -0.61 -23.99
CA ILE A 145 -3.34 -0.48 -22.57
C ILE A 145 -2.67 0.86 -22.30
N GLU A 146 -2.95 1.42 -21.13
CA GLU A 146 -2.34 2.66 -20.65
C GLU A 146 -2.23 2.60 -19.12
N ARG A 147 -1.03 2.87 -18.59
CA ARG A 147 -0.74 2.90 -17.15
C ARG A 147 -1.35 1.71 -16.38
N SER A 148 -1.21 0.52 -16.94
CA SER A 148 -1.88 -0.69 -16.46
C SER A 148 -0.89 -1.83 -16.22
N ILE A 149 -1.27 -2.73 -15.35
CA ILE A 149 -0.50 -3.93 -14.99
C ILE A 149 -1.25 -5.15 -15.50
N VAL A 150 -0.62 -5.91 -16.41
CA VAL A 150 -1.17 -7.12 -17.00
C VAL A 150 -0.33 -8.31 -16.54
N LEU A 151 -0.85 -9.09 -15.59
CA LEU A 151 -0.13 -10.19 -14.98
C LEU A 151 -0.20 -11.48 -15.81
N ASP A 152 0.38 -12.57 -15.26
CA ASP A 152 0.61 -13.83 -15.95
C ASP A 152 -0.66 -14.43 -16.57
N GLY A 153 -0.57 -14.80 -17.85
CA GLY A 153 -1.68 -15.41 -18.58
C GLY A 153 -2.90 -14.52 -18.81
N ALA A 154 -2.85 -13.26 -18.38
CA ALA A 154 -3.94 -12.33 -18.63
C ALA A 154 -4.01 -11.90 -20.09
N SER A 155 -5.17 -11.45 -20.57
CA SER A 155 -5.35 -11.03 -21.94
C SER A 155 -6.21 -9.77 -22.08
N VAL A 156 -5.82 -8.90 -23.02
CA VAL A 156 -6.56 -7.66 -23.36
C VAL A 156 -6.79 -7.63 -24.85
N SER A 157 -8.04 -7.75 -25.28
CA SER A 157 -8.47 -7.51 -26.66
C SER A 157 -9.23 -6.18 -26.82
N GLY A 158 -9.81 -5.67 -25.72
CA GLY A 158 -10.46 -4.36 -25.64
C GLY A 158 -9.50 -3.28 -25.15
N ALA A 159 -9.80 -2.65 -24.00
CA ALA A 159 -8.94 -1.61 -23.41
C ALA A 159 -8.79 -1.77 -21.89
N ALA A 160 -7.58 -1.49 -21.40
CA ALA A 160 -7.29 -1.37 -19.98
C ALA A 160 -6.51 -0.08 -19.72
N VAL A 161 -7.09 0.81 -18.92
CA VAL A 161 -6.52 2.11 -18.54
C VAL A 161 -6.51 2.22 -17.03
N ASP A 162 -5.39 2.64 -16.42
CA ASP A 162 -5.24 2.77 -14.96
C ASP A 162 -5.74 1.51 -14.21
N SER A 163 -5.47 0.32 -14.73
CA SER A 163 -6.08 -0.91 -14.23
C SER A 163 -5.05 -1.99 -13.89
N VAL A 164 -5.42 -2.88 -12.96
CA VAL A 164 -4.66 -4.09 -12.64
C VAL A 164 -5.46 -5.32 -13.07
N LEU A 165 -4.85 -6.12 -13.92
CA LEU A 165 -5.38 -7.38 -14.41
C LEU A 165 -4.61 -8.53 -13.75
N MET A 166 -5.26 -9.23 -12.83
CA MET A 166 -4.66 -10.38 -12.13
C MET A 166 -4.49 -11.56 -13.09
N SER A 167 -3.76 -12.57 -12.65
CA SER A 167 -3.39 -13.73 -13.48
C SER A 167 -4.59 -14.41 -14.13
N GLY A 168 -4.46 -14.73 -15.41
CA GLY A 168 -5.50 -15.42 -16.18
C GLY A 168 -6.76 -14.58 -16.48
N SER A 169 -6.82 -13.32 -16.06
CA SER A 169 -7.97 -12.46 -16.34
C SER A 169 -8.04 -12.06 -17.82
N ARG A 170 -9.23 -11.68 -18.28
CA ARG A 170 -9.47 -11.32 -19.67
C ARG A 170 -10.33 -10.07 -19.79
N VAL A 171 -9.89 -9.10 -20.56
CA VAL A 171 -10.65 -7.89 -20.88
C VAL A 171 -10.92 -7.83 -22.38
N ASP A 172 -12.16 -8.13 -22.76
CA ASP A 172 -12.66 -7.95 -24.12
C ASP A 172 -13.36 -6.60 -24.29
N GLY A 173 -13.91 -6.05 -23.20
CA GLY A 173 -14.55 -4.74 -23.13
C GLY A 173 -13.58 -3.63 -22.76
N VAL A 174 -13.97 -2.78 -21.80
CA VAL A 174 -13.16 -1.66 -21.32
C VAL A 174 -13.03 -1.73 -19.80
N SER A 175 -11.81 -1.69 -19.30
CA SER A 175 -11.51 -1.53 -17.88
C SER A 175 -10.80 -0.20 -17.66
N GLU A 176 -11.37 0.65 -16.82
CA GLU A 176 -10.79 1.93 -16.44
C GLU A 176 -10.74 2.09 -14.93
N SER A 177 -9.57 2.46 -14.39
CA SER A 177 -9.34 2.66 -12.95
C SER A 177 -9.82 1.48 -12.10
N SER A 178 -9.62 0.23 -12.56
CA SER A 178 -10.24 -0.95 -11.96
C SER A 178 -9.22 -2.04 -11.64
N ILE A 179 -9.60 -2.92 -10.70
CA ILE A 179 -8.83 -4.11 -10.36
C ILE A 179 -9.68 -5.33 -10.71
N ILE A 180 -9.13 -6.22 -11.52
CA ILE A 180 -9.81 -7.41 -12.04
C ILE A 180 -9.15 -8.63 -11.42
N GLY A 181 -9.94 -9.42 -10.70
CA GLY A 181 -9.50 -10.65 -10.05
C GLY A 181 -9.04 -11.74 -11.00
N GLU A 182 -8.44 -12.79 -10.43
CA GLU A 182 -7.89 -13.90 -11.21
C GLU A 182 -8.96 -14.62 -12.03
N ASN A 183 -8.63 -15.02 -13.27
CA ASN A 183 -9.48 -15.75 -14.18
C ASN A 183 -10.85 -15.08 -14.46
N THR A 184 -10.98 -13.80 -14.19
CA THR A 184 -12.21 -13.03 -14.42
C THR A 184 -12.25 -12.49 -15.84
N ILE A 185 -13.42 -12.55 -16.47
CA ILE A 185 -13.66 -12.09 -17.84
C ILE A 185 -14.55 -10.85 -17.82
N VAL A 186 -14.03 -9.74 -18.38
CA VAL A 186 -14.77 -8.49 -18.54
C VAL A 186 -15.10 -8.28 -20.03
N LYS A 187 -16.40 -8.39 -20.37
CA LYS A 187 -16.91 -8.21 -21.74
C LYS A 187 -17.54 -6.83 -21.95
N SER A 188 -17.85 -6.14 -20.87
CA SER A 188 -18.54 -4.84 -20.85
C SER A 188 -17.60 -3.70 -20.47
N LYS A 189 -18.12 -2.52 -20.14
CA LYS A 189 -17.35 -1.41 -19.61
C LYS A 189 -17.43 -1.40 -18.09
N ILE A 190 -16.26 -1.34 -17.44
CA ILE A 190 -16.15 -1.14 -15.99
C ILE A 190 -15.32 0.10 -15.69
N PHE A 191 -15.73 0.87 -14.67
CA PHE A 191 -15.06 2.07 -14.21
C PHE A 191 -15.00 2.11 -12.69
N LYS A 192 -13.79 2.26 -12.12
CA LYS A 192 -13.54 2.27 -10.67
C LYS A 192 -14.13 1.06 -9.93
N CYS A 193 -13.99 -0.11 -10.50
CA CYS A 193 -14.50 -1.34 -9.93
C CYS A 193 -13.39 -2.21 -9.33
N VAL A 194 -13.76 -2.98 -8.32
CA VAL A 194 -12.95 -4.08 -7.79
C VAL A 194 -13.74 -5.38 -8.00
N ILE A 195 -13.26 -6.20 -8.90
CA ILE A 195 -13.93 -7.44 -9.31
C ILE A 195 -13.19 -8.62 -8.69
N ALA A 196 -13.93 -9.50 -8.03
CA ALA A 196 -13.37 -10.72 -7.46
C ALA A 196 -12.98 -11.75 -8.54
N ASP A 197 -12.37 -12.85 -8.09
CA ASP A 197 -11.87 -13.91 -8.96
C ASP A 197 -12.99 -14.74 -9.59
N ASN A 198 -12.71 -15.33 -10.77
CA ASN A 198 -13.55 -16.32 -11.45
C ASN A 198 -14.95 -15.83 -11.84
N LEU A 199 -15.11 -14.57 -12.15
CA LEU A 199 -16.37 -13.96 -12.57
C LEU A 199 -16.43 -13.69 -14.08
N VAL A 200 -17.65 -13.50 -14.59
CA VAL A 200 -17.90 -13.02 -15.96
C VAL A 200 -18.78 -11.78 -15.89
N ILE A 201 -18.24 -10.65 -16.33
CA ILE A 201 -18.90 -9.35 -16.29
C ILE A 201 -19.39 -8.99 -17.70
N GLU A 202 -20.72 -9.03 -17.89
CA GLU A 202 -21.37 -8.85 -19.18
C GLU A 202 -22.16 -7.54 -19.31
N VAL A 203 -22.33 -6.81 -18.18
CA VAL A 203 -23.00 -5.52 -18.13
C VAL A 203 -22.06 -4.46 -17.56
N ASP A 204 -22.35 -3.21 -17.85
CA ASP A 204 -21.53 -2.10 -17.38
C ASP A 204 -21.66 -1.89 -15.87
N HIS A 205 -20.54 -1.60 -15.20
CA HIS A 205 -20.47 -1.33 -13.77
C HIS A 205 -19.61 -0.09 -13.49
N GLN A 206 -19.98 0.64 -12.45
CA GLN A 206 -19.24 1.83 -12.00
C GLN A 206 -19.22 1.96 -10.48
N ASP A 207 -18.04 2.29 -9.91
CA ASP A 207 -17.83 2.55 -8.48
C ASP A 207 -18.29 1.38 -7.56
N GLU A 208 -18.09 0.13 -8.00
CA GLU A 208 -18.60 -1.06 -7.32
C GLU A 208 -17.51 -2.07 -6.92
N ARG A 209 -17.83 -2.84 -5.88
CA ARG A 209 -17.14 -4.10 -5.56
C ARG A 209 -18.04 -5.26 -5.91
N ILE A 210 -17.57 -6.16 -6.77
CA ILE A 210 -18.34 -7.30 -7.29
C ILE A 210 -17.64 -8.58 -6.85
N SER A 211 -18.38 -9.43 -6.11
CA SER A 211 -17.87 -10.68 -5.52
C SER A 211 -18.84 -11.84 -5.75
#